data_34cec077c8f199cfef2fe3ca60e50747
#
_entry.id   34cec077c8f199cfef2fe3ca60e50747
#
_cell.length_a   1.000
_cell.length_b   1.000
_cell.length_c   1.000
_cell.angle_alpha   90.00
_cell.angle_beta   90.00
_cell.angle_gamma   90.00
#
_symmetry.space_group_name_H-M   'P 1'
#
loop_
_entity.id
_entity.type
_entity.pdbx_description
1 polymer ?
#
loop_
_entity_poly.entity_id
_entity_poly.type
_entity_poly.pdbx_seq_one_letter_code
_entity_poly.pdbx_strand_id
1 'polypeptide(L)'
;MPVAFSKRVDWWQGATMAALFVLLVLFILYPVVRVLSVSLSNEEGRLTFLHFANFFRRPLFREALWNSLWSGLLVVFFGSLMAVPLAYFSARYEFRGKILLQTLATLPLVIPPFVGAVALQLILGRSGMVNLLLMRWFDWSIPFMEGLTGVVLVQTLHYFPFIMLNTAVSLSNIDPSMEEMAQNMGCHGLRLFRRITLPLCCPVLWQDPCSPLFAPSMIWALRSC
;
A
#
# COMPACT_ATOMS: atom_id res chain seq x y z
N MET A 1 26.08 29.07 0.08
CA MET A 1 25.31 30.25 -0.40
C MET A 1 23.89 29.76 -0.69
N PRO A 2 22.87 30.14 0.08
CA PRO A 2 21.51 29.79 -0.24
C PRO A 2 21.02 30.72 -1.35
N VAL A 3 20.67 30.14 -2.48
CA VAL A 3 20.01 30.88 -3.58
C VAL A 3 18.58 31.11 -3.17
N ALA A 4 18.31 32.30 -2.64
CA ALA A 4 16.94 32.75 -2.36
C ALA A 4 16.26 33.05 -3.71
N PHE A 5 15.54 32.07 -4.25
CA PHE A 5 14.60 32.27 -5.35
C PHE A 5 13.31 32.95 -4.82
N SER A 6 13.42 34.23 -4.44
CA SER A 6 12.23 35.10 -4.28
C SER A 6 11.87 35.67 -5.65
N LYS A 7 11.33 34.85 -6.56
CA LYS A 7 10.60 35.40 -7.70
C LYS A 7 9.29 36.00 -7.18
N ARG A 8 9.13 37.32 -7.32
CA ARG A 8 7.83 37.95 -7.17
C ARG A 8 6.89 37.26 -8.16
N VAL A 9 5.86 36.61 -7.64
CA VAL A 9 4.83 36.00 -8.48
C VAL A 9 4.12 37.16 -9.19
N ASP A 10 4.25 37.22 -10.51
CA ASP A 10 3.56 38.22 -11.31
C ASP A 10 2.04 38.03 -11.12
N TRP A 11 1.29 39.12 -11.08
CA TRP A 11 -0.15 39.07 -10.80
C TRP A 11 -0.90 38.12 -11.75
N TRP A 12 -0.46 37.97 -13.00
CA TRP A 12 -0.98 37.01 -13.96
C TRP A 12 -0.76 35.55 -13.51
N GLN A 13 0.41 35.24 -12.99
CA GLN A 13 0.73 33.90 -12.44
C GLN A 13 -0.12 33.62 -11.21
N GLY A 14 -0.32 34.63 -10.34
CA GLY A 14 -1.22 34.51 -9.20
C GLY A 14 -2.67 34.27 -9.62
N ALA A 15 -3.15 35.01 -10.61
CA ALA A 15 -4.51 34.85 -11.14
C ALA A 15 -4.72 33.48 -11.82
N THR A 16 -3.77 33.00 -12.62
CA THR A 16 -3.86 31.67 -13.25
C THR A 16 -3.80 30.55 -12.21
N MET A 17 -2.93 30.64 -11.21
CA MET A 17 -2.90 29.67 -10.10
C MET A 17 -4.19 29.67 -9.30
N ALA A 18 -4.74 30.86 -8.98
CA ALA A 18 -6.01 30.96 -8.29
C ALA A 18 -7.18 30.39 -9.13
N ALA A 19 -7.22 30.68 -10.43
CA ALA A 19 -8.24 30.13 -11.33
C ALA A 19 -8.15 28.61 -11.42
N LEU A 20 -6.95 28.04 -11.58
CA LEU A 20 -6.73 26.59 -11.58
C LEU A 20 -7.12 25.95 -10.24
N PHE A 21 -6.78 26.58 -9.13
CA PHE A 21 -7.14 26.09 -7.80
C PHE A 21 -8.66 26.09 -7.59
N VAL A 22 -9.34 27.17 -7.97
CA VAL A 22 -10.81 27.27 -7.89
C VAL A 22 -11.47 26.21 -8.76
N LEU A 23 -10.99 26.02 -10.00
CA LEU A 23 -11.51 25.02 -10.92
C LEU A 23 -11.32 23.61 -10.34
N LEU A 24 -10.15 23.31 -9.79
CA LEU A 24 -9.84 22.01 -9.18
C LEU A 24 -10.72 21.78 -7.95
N VAL A 25 -10.84 22.76 -7.06
CA VAL A 25 -11.72 22.69 -5.88
C VAL A 25 -13.17 22.45 -6.30
N LEU A 26 -13.65 23.20 -7.27
CA LEU A 26 -15.02 23.06 -7.78
C LEU A 26 -15.25 21.68 -8.42
N PHE A 27 -14.29 21.19 -9.20
CA PHE A 27 -14.41 19.90 -9.87
C PHE A 27 -14.34 18.70 -8.91
N ILE A 28 -13.60 18.83 -7.80
CA ILE A 28 -13.50 17.80 -6.76
C ILE A 28 -14.60 17.96 -5.72
N LEU A 29 -14.78 19.18 -5.19
CA LEU A 29 -15.66 19.40 -4.06
C LEU A 29 -17.14 19.33 -4.45
N TYR A 30 -17.52 19.83 -5.64
CA TYR A 30 -18.91 19.79 -6.11
C TYR A 30 -19.51 18.39 -6.17
N PRO A 31 -18.88 17.37 -6.82
CA PRO A 31 -19.40 16.01 -6.82
C PRO A 31 -19.49 15.42 -5.41
N VAL A 32 -18.48 15.66 -4.57
CA VAL A 32 -18.46 15.15 -3.18
C VAL A 32 -19.61 15.75 -2.36
N VAL A 33 -19.80 17.07 -2.42
CA VAL A 33 -20.91 17.75 -1.74
C VAL A 33 -22.26 17.27 -2.26
N ARG A 34 -22.39 17.06 -3.57
CA ARG A 34 -23.63 16.53 -4.19
C ARG A 34 -23.91 15.10 -3.71
N VAL A 35 -22.92 14.23 -3.68
CA VAL A 35 -23.09 12.85 -3.16
C VAL A 35 -23.48 12.89 -1.68
N LEU A 36 -22.81 13.71 -0.87
CA LEU A 36 -23.16 13.86 0.54
C LEU A 36 -24.57 14.43 0.74
N SER A 37 -24.95 15.45 -0.03
CA SER A 37 -26.29 16.05 0.06
C SER A 37 -27.39 15.04 -0.30
N VAL A 38 -27.20 14.26 -1.38
CA VAL A 38 -28.15 13.22 -1.79
C VAL A 38 -28.19 12.08 -0.77
N SER A 39 -27.04 11.69 -0.21
CA SER A 39 -26.95 10.63 0.80
C SER A 39 -27.68 11.00 2.10
N LEU A 40 -27.72 12.29 2.44
CA LEU A 40 -28.35 12.82 3.66
C LEU A 40 -29.77 13.38 3.44
N SER A 41 -30.27 13.42 2.19
CA SER A 41 -31.60 13.95 1.87
C SER A 41 -32.53 12.84 1.38
N ASN A 42 -33.81 12.93 1.77
CA ASN A 42 -34.88 12.11 1.22
C ASN A 42 -35.41 12.72 -0.08
N GLU A 43 -36.24 12.03 -0.84
CA GLU A 43 -36.90 12.53 -2.05
C GLU A 43 -37.66 13.87 -1.83
N GLU A 44 -38.07 14.12 -0.60
CA GLU A 44 -38.74 15.38 -0.16
C GLU A 44 -37.74 16.49 0.24
N GLY A 45 -36.42 16.26 0.11
CA GLY A 45 -35.41 17.26 0.49
C GLY A 45 -35.16 17.41 2.00
N ARG A 46 -35.72 16.52 2.84
CA ARG A 46 -35.53 16.56 4.30
C ARG A 46 -34.30 15.73 4.66
N LEU A 47 -33.54 16.18 5.66
CA LEU A 47 -32.41 15.47 6.21
C LEU A 47 -32.87 14.12 6.79
N THR A 48 -32.28 13.02 6.33
CA THR A 48 -32.61 11.67 6.77
C THR A 48 -31.36 10.78 6.81
N PHE A 49 -31.30 9.90 7.80
CA PHE A 49 -30.31 8.83 7.89
C PHE A 49 -30.85 7.49 7.37
N LEU A 50 -32.00 7.49 6.71
CA LEU A 50 -32.67 6.29 6.25
C LEU A 50 -31.81 5.48 5.26
N HIS A 51 -31.06 6.18 4.39
CA HIS A 51 -30.16 5.54 3.42
C HIS A 51 -29.07 4.74 4.12
N PHE A 52 -28.47 5.28 5.20
CA PHE A 52 -27.47 4.58 6.01
C PHE A 52 -28.08 3.39 6.76
N ALA A 53 -29.27 3.56 7.35
CA ALA A 53 -29.96 2.45 8.01
C ALA A 53 -30.31 1.33 7.02
N ASN A 54 -30.76 1.67 5.82
CA ASN A 54 -31.06 0.71 4.76
C ASN A 54 -29.80 0.00 4.23
N PHE A 55 -28.67 0.71 4.19
CA PHE A 55 -27.38 0.10 3.83
C PHE A 55 -27.04 -1.08 4.77
N PHE A 56 -27.10 -0.86 6.08
CA PHE A 56 -26.81 -1.91 7.06
C PHE A 56 -27.88 -3.00 7.14
N ARG A 57 -29.13 -2.70 6.78
CA ARG A 57 -30.22 -3.68 6.75
C ARG A 57 -30.14 -4.65 5.59
N ARG A 58 -29.57 -4.23 4.46
CA ARG A 58 -29.44 -5.09 3.28
C ARG A 58 -28.24 -6.01 3.42
N PRO A 59 -28.43 -7.35 3.42
CA PRO A 59 -27.32 -8.30 3.61
C PRO A 59 -26.23 -8.16 2.54
N LEU A 60 -26.62 -7.87 1.31
CA LEU A 60 -25.69 -7.66 0.18
C LEU A 60 -24.63 -6.58 0.47
N PHE A 61 -25.04 -5.42 1.00
CA PHE A 61 -24.11 -4.34 1.29
C PHE A 61 -23.21 -4.64 2.49
N ARG A 62 -23.74 -5.33 3.47
CA ARG A 62 -22.97 -5.77 4.63
C ARG A 62 -21.91 -6.80 4.23
N GLU A 63 -22.27 -7.78 3.41
CA GLU A 63 -21.34 -8.76 2.87
C GLU A 63 -20.27 -8.11 1.98
N ALA A 64 -20.67 -7.17 1.12
CA ALA A 64 -19.73 -6.42 0.28
C ALA A 64 -18.72 -5.62 1.12
N LEU A 65 -19.20 -4.93 2.18
CA LEU A 65 -18.34 -4.20 3.09
C LEU A 65 -17.35 -5.14 3.80
N TRP A 66 -17.84 -6.27 4.30
CA TRP A 66 -17.03 -7.27 4.99
C TRP A 66 -15.97 -7.87 4.06
N ASN A 67 -16.37 -8.26 2.87
CA ASN A 67 -15.46 -8.80 1.86
C ASN A 67 -14.41 -7.76 1.42
N SER A 68 -14.78 -6.49 1.29
CA SER A 68 -13.84 -5.41 0.99
C SER A 68 -12.81 -5.22 2.11
N LEU A 69 -13.25 -5.26 3.36
CA LEU A 69 -12.37 -5.14 4.52
C LEU A 69 -11.39 -6.32 4.60
N TRP A 70 -11.92 -7.55 4.45
CA TRP A 70 -11.10 -8.77 4.42
C TRP A 70 -10.10 -8.78 3.27
N SER A 71 -10.55 -8.44 2.06
CA SER A 71 -9.65 -8.39 0.90
C SER A 71 -8.52 -7.40 1.11
N GLY A 72 -8.82 -6.19 1.61
CA GLY A 72 -7.80 -5.19 1.94
C GLY A 72 -6.79 -5.69 2.97
N LEU A 73 -7.26 -6.32 4.04
CA LEU A 73 -6.40 -6.88 5.09
C LEU A 73 -5.50 -7.99 4.56
N LEU A 74 -6.06 -8.90 3.76
CA LEU A 74 -5.30 -10.01 3.15
C LEU A 74 -4.26 -9.49 2.14
N VAL A 75 -4.62 -8.48 1.34
CA VAL A 75 -3.68 -7.85 0.39
C VAL A 75 -2.51 -7.19 1.11
N VAL A 76 -2.77 -6.47 2.20
CA VAL A 76 -1.71 -5.87 3.02
C VAL A 76 -0.85 -6.96 3.66
N PHE A 77 -1.45 -8.01 4.17
CA PHE A 77 -0.72 -9.12 4.80
C PHE A 77 0.19 -9.84 3.80
N PHE A 78 -0.36 -10.33 2.69
CA PHE A 78 0.43 -11.06 1.67
C PHE A 78 1.40 -10.14 0.93
N GLY A 79 0.98 -8.91 0.63
CA GLY A 79 1.85 -7.90 0.02
C GLY A 79 3.05 -7.57 0.91
N SER A 80 2.83 -7.37 2.21
CA SER A 80 3.93 -7.12 3.16
C SER A 80 4.82 -8.34 3.35
N LEU A 81 4.24 -9.55 3.36
CA LEU A 81 5.00 -10.80 3.48
C LEU A 81 5.99 -10.99 2.33
N MET A 82 5.64 -10.55 1.12
CA MET A 82 6.52 -10.57 -0.05
C MET A 82 7.44 -9.36 -0.10
N ALA A 83 6.89 -8.16 0.12
CA ALA A 83 7.58 -6.90 -0.09
C ALA A 83 8.66 -6.62 0.95
N VAL A 84 8.38 -6.88 2.24
CA VAL A 84 9.30 -6.53 3.32
C VAL A 84 10.63 -7.29 3.27
N PRO A 85 10.66 -8.64 3.08
CA PRO A 85 11.93 -9.34 2.89
C PRO A 85 12.69 -8.85 1.66
N LEU A 86 11.97 -8.64 0.54
CA LEU A 86 12.57 -8.19 -0.71
C LEU A 86 13.19 -6.79 -0.58
N ALA A 87 12.48 -5.88 0.09
CA ALA A 87 12.98 -4.55 0.41
C ALA A 87 14.21 -4.59 1.31
N TYR A 88 14.19 -5.44 2.36
CA TYR A 88 15.30 -5.60 3.27
C TYR A 88 16.57 -6.10 2.56
N PHE A 89 16.46 -7.19 1.77
CA PHE A 89 17.59 -7.69 0.98
C PHE A 89 18.09 -6.65 -0.02
N SER A 90 17.18 -5.94 -0.65
CA SER A 90 17.52 -4.91 -1.63
C SER A 90 18.18 -3.69 -1.01
N ALA A 91 17.82 -3.31 0.22
CA ALA A 91 18.39 -2.15 0.90
C ALA A 91 19.73 -2.43 1.58
N ARG A 92 19.91 -3.66 2.15
CA ARG A 92 21.06 -3.98 3.02
C ARG A 92 22.16 -4.78 2.34
N TYR A 93 21.87 -5.43 1.21
CA TYR A 93 22.85 -6.30 0.55
C TYR A 93 23.15 -5.83 -0.87
N GLU A 94 24.43 -5.89 -1.22
CA GLU A 94 24.91 -5.72 -2.59
C GLU A 94 25.19 -7.10 -3.19
N PHE A 95 24.42 -7.47 -4.21
CA PHE A 95 24.57 -8.76 -4.90
C PHE A 95 24.41 -8.62 -6.41
N ARG A 96 25.02 -9.55 -7.14
CA ARG A 96 24.87 -9.61 -8.60
C ARG A 96 23.40 -9.90 -8.94
N GLY A 97 22.76 -9.03 -9.74
CA GLY A 97 21.34 -9.18 -10.09
C GLY A 97 20.37 -8.35 -9.25
N LYS A 98 20.83 -7.53 -8.29
CA LYS A 98 20.02 -6.60 -7.51
C LYS A 98 19.13 -5.71 -8.39
N ILE A 99 19.72 -5.13 -9.44
CA ILE A 99 18.99 -4.27 -10.38
C ILE A 99 17.90 -5.06 -11.10
N LEU A 100 18.21 -6.28 -11.56
CA LEU A 100 17.25 -7.14 -12.22
C LEU A 100 16.08 -7.50 -11.29
N LEU A 101 16.37 -7.86 -10.04
CA LEU A 101 15.37 -8.15 -9.02
C LEU A 101 14.44 -6.95 -8.77
N GLN A 102 15.01 -5.75 -8.60
CA GLN A 102 14.26 -4.51 -8.40
C GLN A 102 13.39 -4.17 -9.62
N THR A 103 13.93 -4.31 -10.83
CA THR A 103 13.20 -4.07 -12.06
C THR A 103 12.02 -5.04 -12.23
N LEU A 104 12.25 -6.33 -11.99
CA LEU A 104 11.18 -7.33 -12.04
C LEU A 104 10.12 -7.10 -10.95
N ALA A 105 10.54 -6.71 -9.76
CA ALA A 105 9.61 -6.42 -8.66
C ALA A 105 8.77 -5.17 -8.93
N THR A 106 9.28 -4.17 -9.67
CA THR A 106 8.54 -2.95 -10.02
C THR A 106 7.74 -3.08 -11.33
N LEU A 107 7.95 -4.14 -12.10
CA LEU A 107 7.26 -4.37 -13.37
C LEU A 107 5.73 -4.33 -13.26
N PRO A 108 5.07 -4.88 -12.22
CA PRO A 108 3.62 -4.80 -12.06
C PRO A 108 3.07 -3.37 -11.96
N LEU A 109 3.88 -2.38 -11.55
CA LEU A 109 3.46 -0.97 -11.54
C LEU A 109 3.25 -0.38 -12.92
N VAL A 110 4.01 -0.86 -13.90
CA VAL A 110 3.96 -0.38 -15.29
C VAL A 110 2.76 -0.99 -16.03
N ILE A 111 2.36 -2.19 -15.63
CA ILE A 111 1.26 -2.91 -16.26
C ILE A 111 -0.07 -2.35 -15.73
N PRO A 112 -1.00 -1.89 -16.61
CA PRO A 112 -2.32 -1.48 -16.16
C PRO A 112 -3.02 -2.62 -15.39
N PRO A 113 -3.70 -2.34 -14.25
CA PRO A 113 -4.27 -3.37 -13.37
C PRO A 113 -5.19 -4.35 -14.11
N PHE A 114 -5.96 -3.85 -15.06
CA PHE A 114 -6.86 -4.67 -15.88
C PHE A 114 -6.09 -5.69 -16.74
N VAL A 115 -5.00 -5.26 -17.37
CA VAL A 115 -4.17 -6.14 -18.23
C VAL A 115 -3.52 -7.22 -17.38
N GLY A 116 -3.01 -6.85 -16.20
CA GLY A 116 -2.45 -7.80 -15.25
C GLY A 116 -3.48 -8.84 -14.78
N ALA A 117 -4.70 -8.40 -14.47
CA ALA A 117 -5.79 -9.30 -14.06
C ALA A 117 -6.16 -10.30 -15.18
N VAL A 118 -6.29 -9.83 -16.43
CA VAL A 118 -6.59 -10.69 -17.57
C VAL A 118 -5.46 -11.68 -17.84
N ALA A 119 -4.20 -11.24 -17.76
CA ALA A 119 -3.04 -12.12 -17.94
C ALA A 119 -3.00 -13.22 -16.86
N LEU A 120 -3.26 -12.87 -15.60
CA LEU A 120 -3.35 -13.85 -14.51
C LEU A 120 -4.53 -14.80 -14.70
N GLN A 121 -5.67 -14.30 -15.19
CA GLN A 121 -6.83 -15.13 -15.51
C GLN A 121 -6.50 -16.18 -16.60
N LEU A 122 -5.72 -15.81 -17.63
CA LEU A 122 -5.29 -16.73 -18.67
C LEU A 122 -4.29 -17.78 -18.16
N ILE A 123 -3.47 -17.44 -17.16
CA ILE A 123 -2.46 -18.35 -16.62
C ILE A 123 -3.03 -19.22 -15.50
N LEU A 124 -3.75 -18.63 -14.54
CA LEU A 124 -4.19 -19.26 -13.29
C LEU A 124 -5.70 -19.56 -13.24
N GLY A 125 -6.47 -19.15 -14.27
CA GLY A 125 -7.90 -19.43 -14.37
C GLY A 125 -8.19 -20.93 -14.49
N ARG A 126 -9.48 -21.32 -14.45
CA ARG A 126 -9.89 -22.73 -14.56
C ARG A 126 -9.32 -23.45 -15.79
N SER A 127 -9.33 -22.79 -16.93
CA SER A 127 -8.77 -23.29 -18.19
C SER A 127 -7.39 -22.73 -18.47
N GLY A 128 -6.73 -22.15 -17.44
CA GLY A 128 -5.41 -21.57 -17.55
C GLY A 128 -4.32 -22.64 -17.64
N MET A 129 -3.16 -22.21 -18.15
CA MET A 129 -2.03 -23.10 -18.39
C MET A 129 -1.60 -23.86 -17.12
N VAL A 130 -1.61 -23.21 -15.97
CA VAL A 130 -1.21 -23.84 -14.69
C VAL A 130 -2.21 -24.92 -14.28
N ASN A 131 -3.51 -24.65 -14.37
CA ASN A 131 -4.53 -25.64 -14.03
C ASN A 131 -4.56 -26.81 -15.00
N LEU A 132 -4.32 -26.58 -16.30
CA LEU A 132 -4.19 -27.66 -17.29
C LEU A 132 -2.99 -28.56 -16.98
N LEU A 133 -1.86 -27.99 -16.56
CA LEU A 133 -0.69 -28.78 -16.14
C LEU A 133 -0.96 -29.55 -14.85
N LEU A 134 -1.62 -28.93 -13.86
CA LEU A 134 -1.98 -29.60 -12.61
C LEU A 134 -2.95 -30.75 -12.84
N MET A 135 -3.97 -30.56 -13.71
CA MET A 135 -4.89 -31.64 -14.09
C MET A 135 -4.18 -32.79 -14.81
N ARG A 136 -3.21 -32.48 -15.67
CA ARG A 136 -2.46 -33.51 -16.41
C ARG A 136 -1.53 -34.32 -15.53
N TRP A 137 -0.99 -33.74 -14.45
CA TRP A 137 0.04 -34.40 -13.62
C TRP A 137 -0.52 -34.94 -12.30
N PHE A 138 -1.52 -34.26 -11.73
CA PHE A 138 -2.03 -34.55 -10.40
C PHE A 138 -3.55 -34.80 -10.37
N ASP A 139 -4.22 -34.68 -11.51
CA ASP A 139 -5.69 -34.78 -11.64
C ASP A 139 -6.44 -33.82 -10.68
N TRP A 140 -5.83 -32.65 -10.44
CA TRP A 140 -6.31 -31.63 -9.52
C TRP A 140 -6.40 -30.28 -10.17
N SER A 141 -7.48 -29.53 -9.91
CA SER A 141 -7.64 -28.14 -10.35
C SER A 141 -7.85 -27.24 -9.13
N ILE A 142 -7.12 -26.13 -9.09
CA ILE A 142 -7.20 -25.15 -8.00
C ILE A 142 -7.87 -23.88 -8.51
N PRO A 143 -8.97 -23.41 -7.89
CA PRO A 143 -9.68 -22.20 -8.31
C PRO A 143 -8.97 -20.93 -7.85
N PHE A 144 -7.73 -20.69 -8.29
CA PHE A 144 -6.91 -19.53 -7.88
C PHE A 144 -7.59 -18.20 -8.14
N MET A 145 -8.30 -18.07 -9.28
CA MET A 145 -8.86 -16.81 -9.78
C MET A 145 -10.34 -16.65 -9.48
N GLU A 146 -10.91 -17.46 -8.58
CA GLU A 146 -12.32 -17.39 -8.26
C GLU A 146 -12.59 -16.65 -6.95
N GLY A 147 -13.69 -15.87 -6.95
CA GLY A 147 -14.16 -15.18 -5.76
C GLY A 147 -13.12 -14.24 -5.15
N LEU A 148 -13.07 -14.22 -3.82
CA LEU A 148 -12.18 -13.35 -3.05
C LEU A 148 -10.70 -13.67 -3.28
N THR A 149 -10.36 -14.94 -3.50
CA THR A 149 -8.99 -15.40 -3.68
C THR A 149 -8.34 -14.76 -4.91
N GLY A 150 -9.04 -14.75 -6.05
CA GLY A 150 -8.55 -14.12 -7.27
C GLY A 150 -8.34 -12.60 -7.09
N VAL A 151 -9.29 -11.94 -6.43
CA VAL A 151 -9.18 -10.49 -6.14
C VAL A 151 -7.96 -10.21 -5.27
N VAL A 152 -7.77 -10.95 -4.19
CA VAL A 152 -6.62 -10.79 -3.29
C VAL A 152 -5.31 -11.05 -4.01
N LEU A 153 -5.23 -12.08 -4.85
CA LEU A 153 -4.02 -12.42 -5.60
C LEU A 153 -3.62 -11.32 -6.58
N VAL A 154 -4.58 -10.85 -7.39
CA VAL A 154 -4.34 -9.76 -8.36
C VAL A 154 -3.92 -8.47 -7.65
N GLN A 155 -4.64 -8.09 -6.60
CA GLN A 155 -4.34 -6.88 -5.83
C GLN A 155 -2.99 -6.99 -5.11
N THR A 156 -2.66 -8.14 -4.54
CA THR A 156 -1.37 -8.36 -3.88
C THR A 156 -0.22 -8.14 -4.87
N LEU A 157 -0.28 -8.77 -6.05
CA LEU A 157 0.74 -8.60 -7.09
C LEU A 157 0.83 -7.16 -7.61
N HIS A 158 -0.27 -6.42 -7.63
CA HIS A 158 -0.27 -5.03 -8.07
C HIS A 158 0.28 -4.08 -7.00
N TYR A 159 -0.04 -4.30 -5.73
CA TYR A 159 0.31 -3.37 -4.66
C TYR A 159 1.61 -3.68 -3.93
N PHE A 160 2.15 -4.93 -4.00
CA PHE A 160 3.39 -5.26 -3.32
C PHE A 160 4.58 -4.37 -3.70
N PRO A 161 4.75 -3.89 -4.97
CA PRO A 161 5.86 -3.02 -5.31
C PRO A 161 5.81 -1.67 -4.58
N PHE A 162 4.62 -1.12 -4.33
CA PHE A 162 4.46 0.10 -3.53
C PHE A 162 4.96 -0.10 -2.10
N ILE A 163 4.57 -1.22 -1.48
CA ILE A 163 5.02 -1.58 -0.13
C ILE A 163 6.54 -1.76 -0.13
N MET A 164 7.07 -2.48 -1.14
CA MET A 164 8.50 -2.73 -1.29
C MET A 164 9.31 -1.43 -1.42
N LEU A 165 8.92 -0.53 -2.32
CA LEU A 165 9.63 0.73 -2.54
C LEU A 165 9.61 1.62 -1.30
N ASN A 166 8.43 1.80 -0.68
CA ASN A 166 8.32 2.58 0.55
C ASN A 166 9.14 1.98 1.69
N THR A 167 9.12 0.66 1.85
CA THR A 167 9.93 -0.03 2.85
C THR A 167 11.43 0.12 2.57
N ALA A 168 11.85 -0.01 1.31
CA ALA A 168 13.25 0.17 0.92
C ALA A 168 13.76 1.59 1.20
N VAL A 169 12.95 2.61 0.88
CA VAL A 169 13.28 4.02 1.21
C VAL A 169 13.33 4.22 2.73
N SER A 170 12.40 3.66 3.47
CA SER A 170 12.40 3.72 4.93
C SER A 170 13.66 3.11 5.53
N LEU A 171 14.07 1.94 5.02
CA LEU A 171 15.29 1.25 5.44
C LEU A 171 16.56 2.02 5.09
N SER A 172 16.59 2.71 3.95
CA SER A 172 17.76 3.50 3.55
C SER A 172 17.93 4.77 4.40
N ASN A 173 16.87 5.25 5.05
CA ASN A 173 16.91 6.40 5.95
C ASN A 173 17.34 6.05 7.38
N ILE A 174 17.38 4.76 7.72
CA ILE A 174 17.86 4.30 9.04
C ILE A 174 19.39 4.33 9.05
N ASP A 175 19.98 5.02 10.04
CA ASP A 175 21.42 5.06 10.24
C ASP A 175 21.96 3.64 10.55
N PRO A 176 22.88 3.11 9.73
CA PRO A 176 23.49 1.80 9.95
C PRO A 176 24.13 1.63 11.33
N SER A 177 24.63 2.72 11.91
CA SER A 177 25.27 2.72 13.23
C SER A 177 24.36 2.17 14.34
N MET A 178 23.04 2.34 14.19
CA MET A 178 22.07 1.83 15.14
C MET A 178 21.93 0.31 15.08
N GLU A 179 21.99 -0.26 13.88
CA GLU A 179 21.99 -1.71 13.70
C GLU A 179 23.32 -2.32 14.18
N GLU A 180 24.44 -1.65 13.93
CA GLU A 180 25.78 -2.07 14.40
C GLU A 180 25.87 -2.06 15.92
N MET A 181 25.36 -1.01 16.58
CA MET A 181 25.29 -0.98 18.05
C MET A 181 24.47 -2.13 18.62
N ALA A 182 23.32 -2.42 18.02
CA ALA A 182 22.47 -3.52 18.45
C ALA A 182 23.15 -4.88 18.24
N GLN A 183 23.90 -5.05 17.14
CA GLN A 183 24.69 -6.26 16.89
C GLN A 183 25.81 -6.43 17.93
N ASN A 184 26.48 -5.34 18.32
CA ASN A 184 27.50 -5.34 19.37
C ASN A 184 26.92 -5.71 20.74
N MET A 185 25.62 -5.45 20.97
CA MET A 185 24.88 -5.85 22.17
C MET A 185 24.33 -7.29 22.10
N GLY A 186 24.65 -8.07 21.03
CA GLY A 186 24.25 -9.46 20.86
C GLY A 186 22.94 -9.68 20.11
N CYS A 187 22.32 -8.62 19.56
CA CYS A 187 21.13 -8.72 18.75
C CYS A 187 21.47 -9.04 17.29
N HIS A 188 21.25 -10.28 16.85
CA HIS A 188 21.56 -10.71 15.49
C HIS A 188 20.35 -11.24 14.71
N GLY A 189 20.41 -11.17 13.37
CA GLY A 189 19.50 -11.83 12.44
C GLY A 189 18.04 -11.38 12.60
N LEU A 190 17.13 -12.36 12.67
CA LEU A 190 15.67 -12.10 12.72
C LEU A 190 15.25 -11.32 13.99
N ARG A 191 16.00 -11.45 15.10
CA ARG A 191 15.73 -10.70 16.33
C ARG A 191 16.02 -9.21 16.14
N LEU A 192 17.14 -8.88 15.48
CA LEU A 192 17.50 -7.52 15.09
C LEU A 192 16.43 -6.91 14.21
N PHE A 193 16.05 -7.63 13.16
CA PHE A 193 15.03 -7.19 12.21
C PHE A 193 13.69 -6.89 12.90
N ARG A 194 13.16 -7.83 13.69
CA ARG A 194 11.84 -7.72 14.33
C ARG A 194 11.78 -6.68 15.44
N ARG A 195 12.88 -6.52 16.22
CA ARG A 195 12.89 -5.64 17.40
C ARG A 195 13.40 -4.23 17.15
N ILE A 196 14.22 -4.05 16.11
CA ILE A 196 14.90 -2.78 15.84
C ILE A 196 14.54 -2.27 14.46
N THR A 197 14.88 -3.00 13.40
CA THR A 197 14.71 -2.51 12.03
C THR A 197 13.24 -2.29 11.66
N LEU A 198 12.37 -3.25 11.95
CA LEU A 198 10.95 -3.18 11.59
C LEU A 198 10.20 -2.08 12.36
N PRO A 199 10.35 -1.90 13.69
CA PRO A 199 9.74 -0.78 14.39
C PRO A 199 10.27 0.59 13.97
N LEU A 200 11.53 0.68 13.56
CA LEU A 200 12.10 1.93 13.04
C LEU A 200 11.61 2.28 11.62
N CYS A 201 11.22 1.29 10.82
CA CYS A 201 10.58 1.53 9.53
C CYS A 201 9.12 2.01 9.66
N CYS A 202 8.39 1.55 10.68
CA CYS A 202 6.97 1.88 10.85
C CYS A 202 6.67 3.38 10.95
N PRO A 203 7.42 4.22 11.70
CA PRO A 203 7.14 5.65 11.79
C PRO A 203 7.42 6.42 10.50
N VAL A 204 8.32 5.94 9.66
CA VAL A 204 8.59 6.55 8.35
C VAL A 204 7.44 6.27 7.36
N LEU A 205 6.73 5.17 7.54
CA LEU A 205 5.49 4.85 6.79
C LEU A 205 4.29 5.70 7.27
N TRP A 206 4.34 6.22 8.49
CA TRP A 206 3.35 7.11 9.09
C TRP A 206 3.98 8.48 9.33
N GLN A 207 4.34 9.18 8.29
CA GLN A 207 5.02 10.47 8.33
C GLN A 207 4.27 11.53 9.14
N ASP A 208 4.67 11.63 10.42
CA ASP A 208 4.56 12.88 11.17
C ASP A 208 5.95 13.23 11.71
N PRO A 209 6.59 14.31 11.20
CA PRO A 209 7.97 14.66 11.54
C PRO A 209 8.16 15.19 12.97
N CYS A 210 7.13 15.22 13.79
CA CYS A 210 7.13 15.88 15.10
C CYS A 210 6.74 15.01 16.31
N SER A 211 6.85 13.68 16.25
CA SER A 211 6.53 12.87 17.43
C SER A 211 7.76 12.55 18.30
N PRO A 212 7.99 13.25 19.42
CA PRO A 212 9.02 12.91 20.40
C PRO A 212 8.72 11.61 21.17
N LEU A 213 7.65 10.89 20.81
CA LEU A 213 7.18 9.67 21.48
C LEU A 213 8.00 8.41 21.18
N PHE A 214 8.89 8.45 20.16
CA PHE A 214 9.67 7.28 19.74
C PHE A 214 11.02 7.13 20.44
N ALA A 215 11.57 8.16 21.03
CA ALA A 215 12.83 8.08 21.80
C ALA A 215 12.76 7.06 22.97
N PRO A 216 11.66 6.96 23.74
CA PRO A 216 11.55 5.98 24.82
C PRO A 216 11.44 4.54 24.33
N SER A 217 10.76 4.29 23.19
CA SER A 217 10.58 2.93 22.65
C SER A 217 11.88 2.32 22.14
N MET A 218 12.80 3.16 21.69
CA MET A 218 14.12 2.76 21.22
C MET A 218 15.02 2.30 22.37
N ILE A 219 14.99 3.01 23.49
CA ILE A 219 15.71 2.63 24.72
C ILE A 219 15.17 1.31 25.27
N TRP A 220 13.85 1.09 25.20
CA TRP A 220 13.22 -0.18 25.59
C TRP A 220 13.61 -1.34 24.67
N ALA A 221 13.67 -1.12 23.36
CA ALA A 221 14.07 -2.15 22.41
C ALA A 221 15.54 -2.60 22.63
N LEU A 222 16.44 -1.67 22.92
CA LEU A 222 17.84 -1.97 23.22
C LEU A 222 18.00 -2.71 24.58
N ARG A 223 17.15 -2.41 25.57
CA ARG A 223 17.21 -3.06 26.89
C ARG A 223 16.70 -4.51 26.89
N SER A 224 15.96 -4.91 25.87
CA SER A 224 15.37 -6.26 25.74
C SER A 224 16.17 -7.20 24.81
N CYS A 225 17.31 -6.77 24.28
CA CYS A 225 18.32 -7.58 23.63
C CYS A 225 19.32 -8.11 24.62
#